data_0c78c172fed5b8a2e27f114643736d19
#
_entry.id   0c78c172fed5b8a2e27f114643736d19
#
_cell.length_a   1.000
_cell.length_b   1.000
_cell.length_c   1.000
_cell.angle_alpha   90.00
_cell.angle_beta   90.00
_cell.angle_gamma   90.00
#
_symmetry.space_group_name_H-M   'P 1'
#
loop_
_entity.id
_entity.type
_entity.pdbx_description
1 polymer ?
#
loop_
_entity_poly.entity_id
_entity_poly.type
_entity_poly.pdbx_seq_one_letter_code
_entity_poly.pdbx_strand_id
1 'polypeptide(L)'
;VLIMYCWASGKGHGIVLFVLLYCLYVIGYTMCNVTAQIVPAMLTNDPKQRPMVGVWSTAYNYLVPMILNIVITVMLLPKYGNVYSVEMLAASCIVCVAVSGVGLLLCCIAVSDIDKPENFVGVTSKKKAEPVKVKDMWELVKSNRALQTFIVAASSDKIASQTASQAVVTTMLFGIIIGNMQLGTILSVIGMLPSIIFAFIGAKYAGKHGNKEAMVTWT
;
A
#
# COMPACT_ATOMS: atom_id res chain seq x y z
N VAL A 1 -9.40 13.36 2.91
CA VAL A 1 -8.58 13.62 1.71
C VAL A 1 -9.19 14.74 0.88
N LEU A 2 -10.47 14.66 0.45
CA LEU A 2 -11.11 15.72 -0.36
C LEU A 2 -11.05 17.09 0.31
N ILE A 3 -11.46 17.20 1.57
CA ILE A 3 -11.41 18.47 2.33
C ILE A 3 -9.97 19.01 2.39
N MET A 4 -8.99 18.13 2.57
CA MET A 4 -7.59 18.49 2.70
C MET A 4 -7.02 19.07 1.40
N TYR A 5 -7.26 18.43 0.25
CA TYR A 5 -6.68 18.82 -1.03
C TYR A 5 -7.54 19.79 -1.85
N CYS A 6 -8.86 19.72 -1.77
CA CYS A 6 -9.74 20.60 -2.54
C CYS A 6 -10.07 21.92 -1.82
N TRP A 7 -10.05 21.94 -0.49
CA TRP A 7 -10.44 23.12 0.29
C TRP A 7 -9.30 23.67 1.15
N ALA A 8 -8.67 22.85 2.00
CA ALA A 8 -7.66 23.33 2.95
C ALA A 8 -6.31 23.72 2.30
N SER A 9 -6.04 23.27 1.08
CA SER A 9 -4.86 23.69 0.32
C SER A 9 -5.04 25.06 -0.36
N GLY A 10 -6.23 25.63 -0.30
CA GLY A 10 -6.53 26.97 -0.84
C GLY A 10 -5.87 28.11 -0.04
N LYS A 11 -5.70 29.26 -0.70
CA LYS A 11 -5.13 30.45 -0.06
C LYS A 11 -6.02 30.92 1.10
N GLY A 12 -5.42 31.18 2.25
CA GLY A 12 -6.10 31.70 3.44
C GLY A 12 -6.37 30.67 4.53
N HIS A 13 -6.20 29.38 4.27
CA HIS A 13 -6.31 28.33 5.28
C HIS A 13 -4.93 28.07 5.89
N GLY A 14 -4.81 28.23 7.18
CA GLY A 14 -3.53 28.09 7.87
C GLY A 14 -2.96 26.66 7.83
N ILE A 15 -1.66 26.55 7.86
CA ILE A 15 -0.92 25.27 7.87
C ILE A 15 -1.38 24.34 9.01
N VAL A 16 -1.84 24.91 10.12
CA VAL A 16 -2.35 24.17 11.29
C VAL A 16 -3.59 23.35 10.94
N LEU A 17 -4.53 23.91 10.17
CA LEU A 17 -5.72 23.19 9.73
C LEU A 17 -5.34 22.02 8.82
N PHE A 18 -4.39 22.24 7.91
CA PHE A 18 -3.89 21.17 7.02
C PHE A 18 -3.27 20.02 7.84
N VAL A 19 -2.45 20.33 8.85
CA VAL A 19 -1.83 19.33 9.73
C VAL A 19 -2.89 18.55 10.52
N LEU A 20 -3.92 19.22 11.06
CA LEU A 20 -5.01 18.55 11.78
C LEU A 20 -5.78 17.58 10.86
N LEU A 21 -6.10 18.00 9.65
CA LEU A 21 -6.76 17.14 8.65
C LEU A 21 -5.87 15.97 8.23
N TYR A 22 -4.55 16.19 8.15
CA TYR A 22 -3.59 15.14 7.87
C TYR A 22 -3.54 14.11 9.01
N CYS A 23 -3.55 14.54 10.27
CA CYS A 23 -3.61 13.63 11.42
C CYS A 23 -4.87 12.75 11.37
N LEU A 24 -6.03 13.33 11.08
CA LEU A 24 -7.28 12.58 10.90
C LEU A 24 -7.19 11.57 9.73
N TYR A 25 -6.59 12.00 8.63
CA TYR A 25 -6.34 11.11 7.49
C TYR A 25 -5.48 9.91 7.88
N VAL A 26 -4.38 10.13 8.62
CA VAL A 26 -3.47 9.06 9.05
C VAL A 26 -4.18 8.02 9.91
N ILE A 27 -5.09 8.45 10.80
CA ILE A 27 -5.89 7.52 11.62
C ILE A 27 -6.73 6.61 10.72
N GLY A 28 -7.49 7.17 9.79
CA GLY A 28 -8.31 6.39 8.84
C GLY A 28 -7.47 5.48 7.94
N TYR A 29 -6.34 5.98 7.45
CA TYR A 29 -5.39 5.22 6.65
C TYR A 29 -4.82 4.01 7.41
N THR A 30 -4.48 4.20 8.69
CA THR A 30 -3.96 3.11 9.54
C THR A 30 -5.02 2.04 9.76
N MET A 31 -6.27 2.42 10.02
CA MET A 31 -7.37 1.45 10.16
C MET A 31 -7.58 0.63 8.88
N CYS A 32 -7.59 1.28 7.71
CA CYS A 32 -7.70 0.56 6.43
C CYS A 32 -6.52 -0.39 6.19
N ASN A 33 -5.29 0.01 6.52
CA ASN A 33 -4.12 -0.84 6.36
C ASN A 33 -4.15 -2.07 7.26
N VAL A 34 -4.58 -1.93 8.52
CA VAL A 34 -4.73 -3.06 9.44
C VAL A 34 -5.75 -4.05 8.89
N THR A 35 -6.90 -3.56 8.43
CA THR A 35 -7.93 -4.41 7.82
C THR A 35 -7.41 -5.12 6.56
N ALA A 36 -6.68 -4.41 5.70
CA ALA A 36 -6.10 -4.98 4.49
C ALA A 36 -5.08 -6.11 4.77
N GLN A 37 -4.41 -6.11 5.91
CA GLN A 37 -3.51 -7.18 6.32
C GLN A 37 -4.27 -8.44 6.82
N ILE A 38 -5.46 -8.25 7.36
CA ILE A 38 -6.28 -9.34 7.92
C ILE A 38 -7.02 -10.10 6.81
N VAL A 39 -7.53 -9.39 5.80
CA VAL A 39 -8.35 -9.98 4.72
C VAL A 39 -7.67 -11.16 4.01
N PRO A 40 -6.40 -11.13 3.61
CA PRO A 40 -5.74 -12.28 2.98
C PRO A 40 -5.70 -13.53 3.87
N ALA A 41 -5.60 -13.34 5.19
CA ALA A 41 -5.61 -14.46 6.14
C ALA A 41 -7.00 -15.09 6.28
N MET A 42 -8.07 -14.32 6.06
CA MET A 42 -9.44 -14.80 6.10
C MET A 42 -9.88 -15.49 4.81
N LEU A 43 -9.30 -15.09 3.66
CA LEU A 43 -9.70 -15.60 2.35
C LEU A 43 -9.32 -17.06 2.12
N THR A 44 -8.25 -17.57 2.72
CA THR A 44 -7.83 -18.96 2.52
C THR A 44 -7.07 -19.53 3.71
N ASN A 45 -7.47 -20.75 4.09
CA ASN A 45 -6.75 -21.56 5.08
C ASN A 45 -5.76 -22.53 4.41
N ASP A 46 -5.76 -22.64 3.08
CA ASP A 46 -4.86 -23.55 2.36
C ASP A 46 -3.46 -22.91 2.22
N PRO A 47 -2.41 -23.52 2.78
CA PRO A 47 -1.05 -23.03 2.68
C PRO A 47 -0.54 -22.89 1.23
N LYS A 48 -1.10 -23.67 0.29
CA LYS A 48 -0.70 -23.62 -1.13
C LYS A 48 -1.31 -22.42 -1.86
N GLN A 49 -2.46 -21.94 -1.43
CA GLN A 49 -3.16 -20.79 -2.04
C GLN A 49 -2.69 -19.44 -1.49
N ARG A 50 -2.17 -19.40 -0.26
CA ARG A 50 -1.69 -18.16 0.38
C ARG A 50 -0.66 -17.37 -0.46
N PRO A 51 0.35 -18.02 -1.08
CA PRO A 51 1.28 -17.29 -1.95
C PRO A 51 0.59 -16.61 -3.13
N MET A 52 -0.43 -17.25 -3.72
CA MET A 52 -1.18 -16.69 -4.84
C MET A 52 -1.96 -15.43 -4.44
N VAL A 53 -2.57 -15.40 -3.25
CA VAL A 53 -3.22 -14.20 -2.71
C VAL A 53 -2.20 -13.07 -2.55
N GLY A 54 -0.99 -13.38 -2.07
CA GLY A 54 0.11 -12.43 -1.97
C GLY A 54 0.53 -11.84 -3.33
N VAL A 55 0.57 -12.67 -4.38
CA VAL A 55 0.86 -12.22 -5.75
C VAL A 55 -0.17 -11.26 -6.28
N TRP A 56 -1.45 -11.60 -6.14
CA TRP A 56 -2.53 -10.72 -6.56
C TRP A 56 -2.49 -9.39 -5.81
N SER A 57 -2.27 -9.43 -4.49
CA SER A 57 -2.09 -8.21 -3.69
C SER A 57 -0.93 -7.37 -4.21
N THR A 58 0.22 -7.98 -4.50
CA THR A 58 1.39 -7.29 -5.06
C THR A 58 1.10 -6.72 -6.45
N ALA A 59 0.48 -7.50 -7.33
CA ALA A 59 0.10 -7.05 -8.67
C ALA A 59 -0.80 -5.81 -8.61
N TYR A 60 -1.84 -5.82 -7.78
CA TYR A 60 -2.72 -4.66 -7.60
C TYR A 60 -2.01 -3.45 -7.00
N ASN A 61 -1.09 -3.66 -6.06
CA ASN A 61 -0.30 -2.59 -5.44
C ASN A 61 0.60 -1.85 -6.46
N TYR A 62 1.02 -2.51 -7.54
CA TYR A 62 1.76 -1.88 -8.63
C TYR A 62 0.86 -1.39 -9.76
N LEU A 63 -0.15 -2.16 -10.13
CA LEU A 63 -1.00 -1.89 -11.31
C LEU A 63 -1.88 -0.67 -11.10
N VAL A 64 -2.49 -0.52 -9.93
CA VAL A 64 -3.39 0.61 -9.64
C VAL A 64 -2.64 1.96 -9.63
N PRO A 65 -1.52 2.14 -8.90
CA PRO A 65 -0.73 3.36 -8.99
C PRO A 65 -0.19 3.64 -10.39
N MET A 66 0.20 2.60 -11.14
CA MET A 66 0.67 2.73 -12.51
C MET A 66 -0.41 3.33 -13.41
N ILE A 67 -1.63 2.77 -13.39
CA ILE A 67 -2.76 3.28 -14.16
C ILE A 67 -3.10 4.72 -13.74
N LEU A 68 -3.16 4.99 -12.44
CA LEU A 68 -3.44 6.34 -11.92
C LEU A 68 -2.36 7.35 -12.35
N ASN A 69 -1.09 6.98 -12.30
CA ASN A 69 0.00 7.83 -12.79
C ASN A 69 -0.14 8.14 -14.28
N ILE A 70 -0.47 7.15 -15.10
CA ILE A 70 -0.70 7.35 -16.54
C ILE A 70 -1.89 8.30 -16.76
N VAL A 71 -3.01 8.06 -16.07
CA VAL A 71 -4.21 8.93 -16.18
C VAL A 71 -3.89 10.37 -15.78
N ILE A 72 -3.20 10.56 -14.66
CA ILE A 72 -2.83 11.88 -14.16
C ILE A 72 -1.86 12.57 -15.12
N THR A 73 -0.82 11.87 -15.60
CA THR A 73 0.23 12.48 -16.41
C THR A 73 -0.22 12.70 -17.87
N VAL A 74 -1.00 11.77 -18.43
CA VAL A 74 -1.38 11.85 -19.85
C VAL A 74 -2.68 12.64 -20.04
N MET A 75 -3.64 12.54 -19.12
CA MET A 75 -4.95 13.17 -19.29
C MET A 75 -5.12 14.47 -18.50
N LEU A 76 -4.62 14.53 -17.24
CA LEU A 76 -4.79 15.71 -16.41
C LEU A 76 -3.70 16.76 -16.65
N LEU A 77 -2.44 16.37 -16.64
CA LEU A 77 -1.32 17.29 -16.70
C LEU A 77 -1.36 18.25 -17.93
N PRO A 78 -1.71 17.78 -19.15
CA PRO A 78 -1.83 18.67 -20.29
C PRO A 78 -2.95 19.72 -20.18
N LYS A 79 -4.05 19.37 -19.48
CA LYS A 79 -5.18 20.29 -19.26
C LYS A 79 -4.83 21.47 -18.35
N TYR A 80 -3.83 21.31 -17.51
CA TYR A 80 -3.36 22.34 -16.56
C TYR A 80 -2.01 22.96 -17.01
N GLY A 81 -1.70 22.95 -18.30
CA GLY A 81 -0.53 23.62 -18.86
C GLY A 81 0.80 22.93 -18.52
N ASN A 82 0.81 21.63 -18.28
CA ASN A 82 1.98 20.83 -17.89
C ASN A 82 2.68 21.27 -16.60
N VAL A 83 1.94 21.97 -15.71
CA VAL A 83 2.46 22.46 -14.43
C VAL A 83 1.68 21.80 -13.28
N TYR A 84 2.38 21.39 -12.26
CA TYR A 84 1.77 20.89 -11.02
C TYR A 84 1.20 22.06 -10.20
N SER A 85 -0.06 22.43 -10.51
CA SER A 85 -0.80 23.46 -9.78
C SER A 85 -1.66 22.86 -8.66
N VAL A 86 -2.11 23.71 -7.73
CA VAL A 86 -3.05 23.29 -6.67
C VAL A 86 -4.35 22.76 -7.27
N GLU A 87 -4.80 23.35 -8.37
CA GLU A 87 -6.02 22.94 -9.06
C GLU A 87 -5.88 21.55 -9.70
N MET A 88 -4.72 21.27 -10.32
CA MET A 88 -4.41 19.95 -10.85
C MET A 88 -4.35 18.90 -9.71
N LEU A 89 -3.75 19.27 -8.57
CA LEU A 89 -3.66 18.39 -7.41
C LEU A 89 -5.06 18.06 -6.87
N ALA A 90 -5.96 19.04 -6.80
CA ALA A 90 -7.35 18.84 -6.40
C ALA A 90 -8.10 17.93 -7.37
N ALA A 91 -7.95 18.12 -8.69
CA ALA A 91 -8.54 17.26 -9.70
C ALA A 91 -8.02 15.81 -9.61
N SER A 92 -6.71 15.65 -9.42
CA SER A 92 -6.09 14.32 -9.20
C SER A 92 -6.63 13.63 -7.95
N CYS A 93 -6.82 14.40 -6.87
CA CYS A 93 -7.41 13.92 -5.63
C CYS A 93 -8.85 13.39 -5.84
N ILE A 94 -9.67 14.09 -6.60
CA ILE A 94 -11.05 13.67 -6.92
C ILE A 94 -11.03 12.32 -7.66
N VAL A 95 -10.18 12.18 -8.67
CA VAL A 95 -10.04 10.93 -9.43
C VAL A 95 -9.60 9.78 -8.51
N CYS A 96 -8.57 10.00 -7.68
CA CYS A 96 -8.09 8.99 -6.74
C CYS A 96 -9.16 8.56 -5.72
N VAL A 97 -9.93 9.52 -5.18
CA VAL A 97 -11.00 9.24 -4.22
C VAL A 97 -12.15 8.48 -4.89
N ALA A 98 -12.52 8.83 -6.12
CA ALA A 98 -13.56 8.11 -6.85
C ALA A 98 -13.16 6.64 -7.10
N VAL A 99 -11.95 6.41 -7.59
CA VAL A 99 -11.42 5.05 -7.83
C VAL A 99 -11.33 4.25 -6.51
N SER A 100 -10.80 4.87 -5.45
CA SER A 100 -10.71 4.23 -4.13
C SER A 100 -12.09 3.94 -3.53
N GLY A 101 -13.06 4.84 -3.70
CA GLY A 101 -14.43 4.66 -3.22
C GLY A 101 -15.11 3.48 -3.89
N VAL A 102 -15.00 3.37 -5.21
CA VAL A 102 -15.51 2.21 -5.97
C VAL A 102 -14.82 0.93 -5.50
N GLY A 103 -13.49 0.95 -5.36
CA GLY A 103 -12.72 -0.20 -4.89
C GLY A 103 -13.15 -0.67 -3.50
N LEU A 104 -13.36 0.26 -2.56
CA LEU A 104 -13.86 -0.05 -1.21
C LEU A 104 -15.27 -0.65 -1.24
N LEU A 105 -16.19 -0.10 -2.04
CA LEU A 105 -17.53 -0.65 -2.18
C LEU A 105 -17.49 -2.07 -2.73
N LEU A 106 -16.69 -2.34 -3.75
CA LEU A 106 -16.52 -3.68 -4.30
C LEU A 106 -15.93 -4.64 -3.26
N CYS A 107 -14.96 -4.18 -2.47
CA CYS A 107 -14.38 -4.96 -1.39
C CYS A 107 -15.43 -5.30 -0.32
N CYS A 108 -16.23 -4.33 0.12
CA CYS A 108 -17.30 -4.57 1.09
C CYS A 108 -18.32 -5.59 0.58
N ILE A 109 -18.70 -5.52 -0.70
CA ILE A 109 -19.61 -6.48 -1.31
C ILE A 109 -18.97 -7.88 -1.34
N ALA A 110 -17.72 -7.97 -1.78
CA ALA A 110 -17.01 -9.25 -1.89
C ALA A 110 -16.79 -9.95 -0.55
N VAL A 111 -16.54 -9.18 0.51
CA VAL A 111 -16.28 -9.73 1.86
C VAL A 111 -17.56 -10.00 2.63
N SER A 112 -18.69 -9.38 2.27
CA SER A 112 -19.96 -9.50 3.00
C SER A 112 -20.46 -10.94 3.15
N ASP A 113 -20.19 -11.81 2.19
CA ASP A 113 -20.57 -13.23 2.24
C ASP A 113 -19.63 -14.09 3.09
N ILE A 114 -18.38 -13.66 3.25
CA ILE A 114 -17.35 -14.37 4.02
C ILE A 114 -17.40 -13.95 5.49
N ASP A 115 -17.65 -12.67 5.75
CA ASP A 115 -17.69 -12.08 7.10
C ASP A 115 -19.06 -12.27 7.77
N LYS A 116 -19.52 -13.52 7.81
CA LYS A 116 -20.72 -13.92 8.56
C LYS A 116 -20.30 -14.61 9.86
N PRO A 117 -20.95 -14.29 10.99
CA PRO A 117 -20.64 -14.93 12.28
C PRO A 117 -20.67 -16.46 12.22
N GLU A 118 -21.50 -17.00 11.34
CA GLU A 118 -21.68 -18.44 11.12
C GLU A 118 -20.40 -19.12 10.59
N ASN A 119 -19.63 -18.42 9.76
CA ASN A 119 -18.38 -18.94 9.18
C ASN A 119 -17.23 -19.00 10.21
N PHE A 120 -17.39 -18.35 11.36
CA PHE A 120 -16.39 -18.30 12.44
C PHE A 120 -16.78 -19.15 13.66
N VAL A 121 -17.89 -19.88 13.58
CA VAL A 121 -18.31 -20.83 14.63
C VAL A 121 -17.29 -21.97 14.71
N GLY A 122 -16.53 -22.00 15.81
CA GLY A 122 -15.48 -22.99 16.05
C GLY A 122 -14.05 -22.46 15.89
N VAL A 123 -13.84 -21.33 15.21
CA VAL A 123 -12.54 -20.65 15.15
C VAL A 123 -12.35 -19.73 16.36
N THR A 124 -13.45 -19.19 16.88
CA THR A 124 -13.43 -18.38 18.08
C THR A 124 -13.31 -19.33 19.29
N SER A 125 -12.13 -19.46 19.85
CA SER A 125 -11.94 -20.19 21.09
C SER A 125 -12.86 -19.57 22.14
N LYS A 126 -13.66 -20.42 22.84
CA LYS A 126 -14.57 -20.00 23.92
C LYS A 126 -13.84 -19.36 25.12
N LYS A 127 -12.52 -19.38 25.14
CA LYS A 127 -11.71 -18.62 26.08
C LYS A 127 -11.57 -17.19 25.53
N LYS A 128 -12.10 -16.21 26.27
CA LYS A 128 -11.76 -14.80 26.07
C LYS A 128 -10.24 -14.73 25.97
N ALA A 129 -9.71 -14.42 24.79
CA ALA A 129 -8.29 -14.17 24.62
C ALA A 129 -7.92 -13.06 25.60
N GLU A 130 -7.02 -13.33 26.53
CA GLU A 130 -6.50 -12.28 27.40
C GLU A 130 -5.89 -11.20 26.50
N PRO A 131 -6.12 -9.92 26.80
CA PRO A 131 -5.57 -8.83 26.00
C PRO A 131 -4.05 -8.96 26.00
N VAL A 132 -3.47 -9.15 24.81
CA VAL A 132 -2.02 -9.27 24.63
C VAL A 132 -1.36 -7.99 25.14
N LYS A 133 -0.56 -8.10 26.19
CA LYS A 133 0.18 -6.97 26.76
C LYS A 133 1.39 -6.66 25.90
N VAL A 134 1.75 -5.40 25.78
CA VAL A 134 2.95 -4.95 25.05
C VAL A 134 4.21 -5.66 25.58
N LYS A 135 4.23 -5.99 26.87
CA LYS A 135 5.33 -6.74 27.50
C LYS A 135 5.49 -8.14 26.91
N ASP A 136 4.37 -8.85 26.67
CA ASP A 136 4.38 -10.20 26.09
C ASP A 136 4.89 -10.19 24.65
N MET A 137 4.54 -9.13 23.89
CA MET A 137 5.07 -8.91 22.54
C MET A 137 6.57 -8.67 22.55
N TRP A 138 7.06 -7.89 23.53
CA TRP A 138 8.49 -7.61 23.70
C TRP A 138 9.29 -8.87 24.10
N GLU A 139 8.75 -9.67 25.01
CA GLU A 139 9.33 -10.96 25.42
C GLU A 139 9.40 -11.94 24.24
N LEU A 140 8.34 -11.99 23.40
CA LEU A 140 8.31 -12.82 22.20
C LEU A 140 9.42 -12.40 21.21
N VAL A 141 9.58 -11.10 20.97
CA VAL A 141 10.65 -10.59 20.10
C VAL A 141 12.03 -10.90 20.67
N LYS A 142 12.21 -10.75 21.98
CA LYS A 142 13.49 -10.99 22.64
C LYS A 142 13.88 -12.47 22.68
N SER A 143 12.92 -13.37 22.82
CA SER A 143 13.15 -14.81 22.89
C SER A 143 13.32 -15.50 21.53
N ASN A 144 12.81 -14.90 20.47
CA ASN A 144 12.79 -15.52 19.14
C ASN A 144 13.78 -14.85 18.18
N ARG A 145 14.95 -15.50 18.00
CA ARG A 145 16.02 -15.00 17.11
C ARG A 145 15.58 -14.90 15.64
N ALA A 146 14.73 -15.82 15.17
CA ALA A 146 14.21 -15.78 13.80
C ALA A 146 13.33 -14.54 13.57
N LEU A 147 12.52 -14.19 14.59
CA LEU A 147 11.70 -12.97 14.54
C LEU A 147 12.56 -11.70 14.54
N GLN A 148 13.64 -11.67 15.32
CA GLN A 148 14.59 -10.54 15.34
C GLN A 148 15.23 -10.32 13.96
N THR A 149 15.76 -11.38 13.36
CA THR A 149 16.40 -11.30 12.02
C THR A 149 15.39 -10.90 10.96
N PHE A 150 14.16 -11.41 11.04
CA PHE A 150 13.08 -11.01 10.12
C PHE A 150 12.71 -9.52 10.26
N ILE A 151 12.61 -9.01 11.49
CA ILE A 151 12.32 -7.58 11.74
C ILE A 151 13.43 -6.71 11.13
N VAL A 152 14.70 -7.06 11.33
CA VAL A 152 15.83 -6.31 10.77
C VAL A 152 15.79 -6.32 9.25
N ALA A 153 15.61 -7.48 8.63
CA ALA A 153 15.54 -7.61 7.18
C ALA A 153 14.35 -6.82 6.58
N ALA A 154 13.15 -6.99 7.15
CA ALA A 154 11.96 -6.27 6.70
C ALA A 154 12.06 -4.75 6.91
N SER A 155 12.72 -4.30 7.99
CA SER A 155 12.95 -2.88 8.24
C SER A 155 13.93 -2.29 7.23
N SER A 156 15.01 -2.99 6.91
CA SER A 156 16.00 -2.55 5.92
C SER A 156 15.39 -2.42 4.53
N ASP A 157 14.62 -3.42 4.10
CA ASP A 157 13.88 -3.40 2.83
C ASP A 157 12.88 -2.25 2.79
N LYS A 158 12.13 -2.04 3.88
CA LYS A 158 11.15 -0.95 3.97
C LYS A 158 11.81 0.42 3.93
N ILE A 159 12.95 0.61 4.59
CA ILE A 159 13.71 1.87 4.55
C ILE A 159 14.20 2.14 3.12
N ALA A 160 14.81 1.15 2.46
CA ALA A 160 15.28 1.29 1.09
C ALA A 160 14.14 1.64 0.12
N SER A 161 13.03 0.91 0.18
CA SER A 161 11.83 1.14 -0.63
C SER A 161 11.23 2.53 -0.40
N GLN A 162 11.10 2.95 0.85
CA GLN A 162 10.57 4.27 1.20
C GLN A 162 11.50 5.39 0.75
N THR A 163 12.81 5.22 0.86
CA THR A 163 13.77 6.22 0.39
C THR A 163 13.71 6.37 -1.12
N ALA A 164 13.64 5.26 -1.86
CA ALA A 164 13.54 5.28 -3.32
C ALA A 164 12.22 5.90 -3.83
N SER A 165 11.12 5.71 -3.10
CA SER A 165 9.78 6.21 -3.47
C SER A 165 9.44 7.60 -2.94
N GLN A 166 10.36 8.28 -2.25
CA GLN A 166 10.12 9.62 -1.72
C GLN A 166 9.87 10.63 -2.85
N ALA A 167 8.75 11.31 -2.78
CA ALA A 167 8.38 12.34 -3.75
C ALA A 167 9.42 13.47 -3.84
N VAL A 168 10.08 13.80 -2.74
CA VAL A 168 11.16 14.80 -2.69
C VAL A 168 12.33 14.37 -3.56
N VAL A 169 12.80 13.12 -3.45
CA VAL A 169 13.91 12.58 -4.25
C VAL A 169 13.55 12.59 -5.74
N THR A 170 12.35 12.12 -6.08
CA THR A 170 11.87 12.10 -7.46
C THR A 170 11.73 13.51 -8.02
N THR A 171 11.17 14.44 -7.28
CA THR A 171 10.99 15.84 -7.71
C THR A 171 12.33 16.56 -7.85
N MET A 172 13.26 16.37 -6.94
CA MET A 172 14.59 16.95 -7.05
C MET A 172 15.34 16.39 -8.26
N LEU A 173 15.35 15.08 -8.44
CA LEU A 173 16.08 14.44 -9.53
C LEU A 173 15.50 14.81 -10.89
N PHE A 174 14.20 14.57 -11.09
CA PHE A 174 13.58 14.76 -12.40
C PHE A 174 13.07 16.18 -12.66
N GLY A 175 12.62 16.89 -11.61
CA GLY A 175 12.11 18.25 -11.74
C GLY A 175 13.21 19.31 -11.77
N ILE A 176 14.21 19.21 -10.87
CA ILE A 176 15.24 20.25 -10.70
C ILE A 176 16.49 19.91 -11.50
N ILE A 177 17.05 18.69 -11.34
CA ILE A 177 18.34 18.33 -11.94
C ILE A 177 18.18 18.04 -13.43
N ILE A 178 17.20 17.20 -13.81
CA ILE A 178 16.97 16.78 -15.19
C ILE A 178 16.04 17.78 -15.92
N GLY A 179 15.18 18.48 -15.20
CA GLY A 179 14.21 19.43 -15.77
C GLY A 179 13.06 18.78 -16.55
N ASN A 180 12.85 17.47 -16.41
CA ASN A 180 11.80 16.72 -17.11
C ASN A 180 11.08 15.74 -16.21
N MET A 181 9.95 16.15 -15.63
CA MET A 181 9.12 15.30 -14.76
C MET A 181 8.45 14.13 -15.50
N GLN A 182 8.21 14.27 -16.81
CA GLN A 182 7.59 13.18 -17.60
C GLN A 182 8.52 11.96 -17.69
N LEU A 183 9.83 12.18 -17.80
CA LEU A 183 10.83 11.13 -17.75
C LEU A 183 10.77 10.33 -16.44
N GLY A 184 10.59 11.01 -15.30
CA GLY A 184 10.42 10.36 -14.01
C GLY A 184 9.21 9.43 -13.96
N THR A 185 8.08 9.89 -14.52
CA THR A 185 6.86 9.08 -14.59
C THR A 185 7.04 7.87 -15.51
N ILE A 186 7.62 8.05 -16.67
CA ILE A 186 7.90 6.95 -17.63
C ILE A 186 8.81 5.91 -17.02
N LEU A 187 9.90 6.33 -16.37
CA LEU A 187 10.83 5.42 -15.71
C LEU A 187 10.19 4.67 -14.54
N SER A 188 9.32 5.33 -13.79
CA SER A 188 8.55 4.69 -12.71
C SER A 188 7.61 3.61 -13.26
N VAL A 189 6.90 3.88 -14.36
CA VAL A 189 6.02 2.91 -15.02
C VAL A 189 6.81 1.73 -15.57
N ILE A 190 7.94 2.01 -16.25
CA ILE A 190 8.81 0.94 -16.79
C ILE A 190 9.38 0.09 -15.64
N GLY A 191 9.77 0.70 -14.52
CA GLY A 191 10.28 -0.03 -13.36
C GLY A 191 9.25 -0.92 -12.65
N MET A 192 7.96 -0.57 -12.73
CA MET A 192 6.89 -1.38 -12.14
C MET A 192 6.58 -2.66 -12.91
N LEU A 193 6.74 -2.67 -14.24
CA LEU A 193 6.45 -3.83 -15.08
C LEU A 193 7.28 -5.07 -14.72
N PRO A 194 8.63 -5.01 -14.60
CA PRO A 194 9.43 -6.12 -14.13
C PRO A 194 9.01 -6.63 -12.76
N SER A 195 8.65 -5.73 -11.83
CA SER A 195 8.23 -6.11 -10.47
C SER A 195 7.00 -7.01 -10.48
N ILE A 196 6.03 -6.73 -11.35
CA ILE A 196 4.83 -7.58 -11.51
C ILE A 196 5.23 -8.96 -12.06
N ILE A 197 6.07 -9.01 -13.10
CA ILE A 197 6.52 -10.26 -13.72
C ILE A 197 7.27 -11.11 -12.70
N PHE A 198 8.22 -10.51 -11.98
CA PHE A 198 8.99 -11.20 -10.95
C PHE A 198 8.16 -11.65 -9.77
N ALA A 199 7.08 -10.93 -9.41
CA ALA A 199 6.15 -11.37 -8.38
C ALA A 199 5.46 -12.70 -8.75
N PHE A 200 5.01 -12.86 -10.00
CA PHE A 200 4.44 -14.12 -10.48
C PHE A 200 5.46 -15.26 -10.53
N ILE A 201 6.68 -14.98 -10.99
CA ILE A 201 7.76 -15.97 -11.03
C ILE A 201 8.13 -16.40 -9.60
N GLY A 202 8.32 -15.45 -8.69
CA GLY A 202 8.65 -15.69 -7.30
C GLY A 202 7.61 -16.52 -6.57
N ALA A 203 6.30 -16.24 -6.81
CA ALA A 203 5.23 -17.02 -6.20
C ALA A 203 5.17 -18.45 -6.74
N LYS A 204 5.37 -18.64 -8.03
CA LYS A 204 5.43 -19.98 -8.61
C LYS A 204 6.62 -20.78 -8.04
N TYR A 205 7.75 -20.11 -7.85
CA TYR A 205 8.91 -20.69 -7.22
C TYR A 205 8.65 -21.04 -5.73
N ALA A 206 8.08 -20.11 -4.97
CA ALA A 206 7.72 -20.32 -3.57
C ALA A 206 6.70 -21.44 -3.36
N GLY A 207 5.72 -21.55 -4.26
CA GLY A 207 4.75 -22.65 -4.25
C GLY A 207 5.37 -24.03 -4.51
N LYS A 208 6.51 -24.09 -5.22
CA LYS A 208 7.20 -25.33 -5.59
C LYS A 208 8.30 -25.74 -4.58
N HIS A 209 9.05 -24.78 -4.05
CA HIS A 209 10.23 -25.03 -3.21
C HIS A 209 10.04 -24.61 -1.75
N GLY A 210 8.94 -23.93 -1.45
CA GLY A 210 8.63 -23.41 -0.12
C GLY A 210 9.12 -21.98 0.11
N ASN A 211 8.48 -21.31 1.06
CA ASN A 211 8.71 -19.87 1.32
C ASN A 211 10.14 -19.57 1.81
N LYS A 212 10.75 -20.49 2.56
CA LYS A 212 12.11 -20.30 3.09
C LYS A 212 13.16 -20.25 1.97
N GLU A 213 13.12 -21.23 1.06
CA GLU A 213 14.06 -21.28 -0.08
C GLU A 213 13.83 -20.11 -1.04
N ALA A 214 12.58 -19.77 -1.31
CA ALA A 214 12.24 -18.60 -2.11
C ALA A 214 12.84 -17.33 -1.51
N MET A 215 12.68 -17.12 -0.22
CA MET A 215 13.20 -15.94 0.48
C MET A 215 14.73 -15.85 0.41
N VAL A 216 15.44 -16.96 0.61
CA VAL A 216 16.91 -16.99 0.55
C VAL A 216 17.44 -16.78 -0.87
N THR A 217 16.70 -17.24 -1.89
CA THR A 217 17.14 -17.15 -3.30
C THR A 217 16.92 -15.76 -3.88
N TRP A 218 15.90 -15.02 -3.41
CA TRP A 218 15.50 -13.72 -3.97
C TRP A 218 15.94 -12.50 -3.13
N THR A 219 16.54 -12.70 -1.96
CA THR A 219 17.16 -11.65 -1.15
C THR A 219 18.65 -11.57 -1.39
#